data_243f49fd201efc9c42a073cbf4ab31b7
#
_entry.id   243f49fd201efc9c42a073cbf4ab31b7
#
_cell.length_a   1.000
_cell.length_b   1.000
_cell.length_c   1.000
_cell.angle_alpha   90.00
_cell.angle_beta   90.00
_cell.angle_gamma   90.00
#
_symmetry.space_group_name_H-M   'P 1'
#
loop_
_entity.id
_entity.type
_entity.pdbx_description
1 polymer ?
#
loop_
_entity_poly.entity_id
_entity_poly.type
_entity_poly.pdbx_seq_one_letter_code
_entity_poly.pdbx_strand_id
1 'polypeptide(L)'
;GQLIRQIIVGELKQMLSRIPSTWPINLISKARQAVAACEAGVPRVHIINGEVDEGLLAEVFSNEGIGTLVYANEYTQIRRALKKDIRAILNLTKNSVASEELVKRSRTSIEKQVGDYYLYEIDRNPVACVALHHYPEQNKGELAFLYVAPSHENMGIGSKLIHFVEAR
;
A
#
# COMPACT_ATOMS: atom_id res chain seq x y z
N GLY A 1 21.94 13.27 -3.59
CA GLY A 1 21.10 12.10 -3.89
C GLY A 1 19.74 12.26 -3.25
N GLN A 2 18.74 11.66 -3.83
CA GLN A 2 17.37 11.69 -3.28
C GLN A 2 17.24 10.63 -2.18
N LEU A 3 16.58 10.97 -1.08
CA LEU A 3 16.29 10.02 0.01
C LEU A 3 15.23 9.03 -0.45
N ILE A 4 15.52 7.74 -0.35
CA ILE A 4 14.52 6.67 -0.53
C ILE A 4 13.83 6.47 0.83
N ARG A 5 12.58 6.84 0.92
CA ARG A 5 11.85 6.77 2.20
C ARG A 5 11.42 5.35 2.58
N GLN A 6 11.08 4.54 1.58
CA GLN A 6 10.65 3.15 1.80
C GLN A 6 11.20 2.26 0.69
N ILE A 7 11.66 1.07 1.04
CA ILE A 7 12.16 0.09 0.09
C ILE A 7 11.90 -1.33 0.60
N ILE A 8 11.40 -2.19 -0.28
CA ILE A 8 11.25 -3.61 0.04
C ILE A 8 12.62 -4.31 0.01
N VAL A 9 12.83 -5.26 0.91
CA VAL A 9 14.10 -5.99 1.05
C VAL A 9 14.61 -6.58 -0.26
N GLY A 10 13.72 -7.08 -1.12
CA GLY A 10 14.09 -7.64 -2.42
C GLY A 10 14.73 -6.62 -3.37
N GLU A 11 14.17 -5.41 -3.45
CA GLU A 11 14.73 -4.31 -4.25
C GLU A 11 16.07 -3.84 -3.67
N LEU A 12 16.15 -3.70 -2.35
CA LEU A 12 17.40 -3.31 -1.68
C LEU A 12 18.53 -4.33 -1.96
N LYS A 13 18.22 -5.64 -1.98
CA LYS A 13 19.18 -6.68 -2.39
C LYS A 13 19.65 -6.50 -3.84
N GLN A 14 18.75 -6.21 -4.76
CA GLN A 14 19.11 -5.94 -6.16
C GLN A 14 19.99 -4.71 -6.27
N MET A 15 19.70 -3.64 -5.55
CA MET A 15 20.56 -2.45 -5.51
C MET A 15 21.93 -2.78 -4.95
N LEU A 16 22.02 -3.58 -3.89
CA LEU A 16 23.28 -4.01 -3.30
C LEU A 16 24.09 -4.97 -4.18
N SER A 17 23.47 -5.64 -5.15
CA SER A 17 24.19 -6.44 -6.15
C SER A 17 24.84 -5.60 -7.27
N ARG A 18 24.40 -4.35 -7.43
CA ARG A 18 24.84 -3.40 -8.46
C ARG A 18 25.31 -2.07 -7.85
N ILE A 19 26.05 -2.15 -6.73
CA ILE A 19 26.42 -0.98 -5.93
C ILE A 19 27.10 0.08 -6.81
N PRO A 20 26.56 1.30 -6.92
CA PRO A 20 27.25 2.42 -7.54
C PRO A 20 28.49 2.78 -6.73
N SER A 21 29.59 3.09 -7.40
CA SER A 21 30.85 3.54 -6.75
C SER A 21 30.69 4.81 -5.90
N THR A 22 29.57 5.50 -6.06
CA THR A 22 29.22 6.73 -5.33
C THR A 22 28.59 6.49 -3.95
N TRP A 23 28.26 5.24 -3.61
CA TRP A 23 27.65 4.95 -2.32
C TRP A 23 28.70 4.91 -1.19
N PRO A 24 28.48 5.65 -0.09
CA PRO A 24 29.35 5.59 1.07
C PRO A 24 29.38 4.18 1.69
N ILE A 25 30.55 3.75 2.14
CA ILE A 25 30.74 2.41 2.76
C ILE A 25 29.82 2.20 3.97
N ASN A 26 29.61 3.23 4.78
CA ASN A 26 28.71 3.16 5.93
C ASN A 26 27.25 2.94 5.52
N LEU A 27 26.78 3.52 4.41
CA LEU A 27 25.44 3.27 3.88
C LEU A 27 25.30 1.83 3.39
N ILE A 28 26.29 1.32 2.68
CA ILE A 28 26.31 -0.07 2.19
C ILE A 28 26.26 -1.04 3.36
N SER A 29 27.03 -0.79 4.43
CA SER A 29 27.04 -1.62 5.63
C SER A 29 25.66 -1.64 6.31
N LYS A 30 25.04 -0.46 6.51
CA LYS A 30 23.70 -0.35 7.11
C LYS A 30 22.63 -1.05 6.26
N ALA A 31 22.68 -0.88 4.94
CA ALA A 31 21.76 -1.54 4.02
C ALA A 31 21.89 -3.07 4.05
N ARG A 32 23.12 -3.61 4.09
CA ARG A 32 23.35 -5.06 4.24
C ARG A 32 22.82 -5.61 5.57
N GLN A 33 23.04 -4.87 6.66
CA GLN A 33 22.51 -5.26 7.97
C GLN A 33 20.97 -5.25 8.00
N ALA A 34 20.34 -4.25 7.36
CA ALA A 34 18.89 -4.19 7.23
C ALA A 34 18.34 -5.39 6.44
N VAL A 35 19.00 -5.77 5.33
CA VAL A 35 18.63 -6.97 4.57
C VAL A 35 18.77 -8.22 5.44
N ALA A 36 19.90 -8.40 6.12
CA ALA A 36 20.14 -9.56 6.97
C ALA A 36 19.11 -9.66 8.11
N ALA A 37 18.75 -8.55 8.75
CA ALA A 37 17.73 -8.51 9.78
C ALA A 37 16.35 -8.91 9.24
N CYS A 38 15.95 -8.39 8.08
CA CYS A 38 14.69 -8.75 7.44
C CYS A 38 14.66 -10.24 7.06
N GLU A 39 15.75 -10.79 6.55
CA GLU A 39 15.87 -12.23 6.24
C GLU A 39 15.84 -13.11 7.49
N ALA A 40 16.31 -12.58 8.63
CA ALA A 40 16.20 -13.24 9.94
C ALA A 40 14.80 -13.13 10.59
N GLY A 41 13.82 -12.51 9.89
CA GLY A 41 12.43 -12.44 10.36
C GLY A 41 12.04 -11.11 11.00
N VAL A 42 12.91 -10.09 11.00
CA VAL A 42 12.53 -8.73 11.43
C VAL A 42 11.66 -8.10 10.33
N PRO A 43 10.38 -7.77 10.59
CA PRO A 43 9.49 -7.32 9.54
C PRO A 43 9.85 -5.93 8.98
N ARG A 44 10.44 -5.06 9.79
CA ARG A 44 10.77 -3.67 9.46
C ARG A 44 12.07 -3.22 10.12
N VAL A 45 12.89 -2.53 9.35
CA VAL A 45 14.15 -1.92 9.81
C VAL A 45 14.18 -0.47 9.37
N HIS A 46 14.35 0.46 10.31
CA HIS A 46 14.49 1.88 10.02
C HIS A 46 15.96 2.27 10.02
N ILE A 47 16.42 2.89 8.94
CA ILE A 47 17.76 3.47 8.83
C ILE A 47 17.61 4.98 8.98
N ILE A 48 18.05 5.51 10.09
CA ILE A 48 17.97 6.95 10.41
C ILE A 48 19.37 7.57 10.56
N ASN A 49 19.45 8.89 10.41
CA ASN A 49 20.66 9.63 10.74
C ASN A 49 20.68 9.93 12.25
N GLY A 50 21.66 9.38 12.95
CA GLY A 50 21.81 9.56 14.39
C GLY A 50 22.28 10.97 14.82
N GLU A 51 22.65 11.84 13.88
CA GLU A 51 23.02 13.24 14.15
C GLU A 51 21.82 14.19 14.19
N VAL A 52 20.63 13.68 13.82
CA VAL A 52 19.38 14.48 13.87
C VAL A 52 18.82 14.42 15.27
N ASP A 53 18.72 15.57 15.92
CA ASP A 53 18.08 15.69 17.23
C ASP A 53 16.64 15.17 17.16
N GLU A 54 16.25 14.37 18.15
CA GLU A 54 14.93 13.71 18.21
C GLU A 54 14.59 12.85 16.97
N GLY A 55 15.61 12.46 16.18
CA GLY A 55 15.43 11.75 14.90
C GLY A 55 14.61 10.46 15.05
N LEU A 56 14.76 9.72 16.15
CA LEU A 56 13.98 8.51 16.40
C LEU A 56 12.48 8.85 16.63
N LEU A 57 12.19 9.91 17.37
CA LEU A 57 10.81 10.36 17.59
C LEU A 57 10.19 10.85 16.28
N ALA A 58 10.93 11.63 15.49
CA ALA A 58 10.50 12.10 14.21
C ALA A 58 10.21 10.94 13.23
N GLU A 59 11.02 9.88 13.24
CA GLU A 59 10.79 8.69 12.41
C GLU A 59 9.52 7.93 12.82
N VAL A 60 9.29 7.75 14.13
CA VAL A 60 8.19 6.90 14.62
C VAL A 60 6.84 7.63 14.64
N PHE A 61 6.84 8.94 14.93
CA PHE A 61 5.60 9.71 15.13
C PHE A 61 5.19 10.57 13.93
N SER A 62 6.04 10.72 12.91
CA SER A 62 5.62 11.40 11.68
C SER A 62 4.98 10.43 10.68
N ASN A 63 4.09 10.96 9.85
CA ASN A 63 3.42 10.14 8.83
C ASN A 63 4.36 9.62 7.74
N GLU A 64 5.45 10.33 7.47
CA GLU A 64 6.37 10.02 6.37
C GLU A 64 7.75 9.52 6.83
N GLY A 65 8.06 9.64 8.12
CA GLY A 65 9.40 9.38 8.65
C GLY A 65 10.44 10.38 8.14
N ILE A 66 11.65 10.30 8.67
CA ILE A 66 12.81 11.12 8.22
C ILE A 66 13.92 10.28 7.61
N GLY A 67 13.87 8.97 7.83
CA GLY A 67 14.86 7.99 7.38
C GLY A 67 14.41 7.14 6.21
N THR A 68 14.98 5.95 6.13
CA THR A 68 14.61 4.90 5.17
C THR A 68 14.05 3.70 5.91
N LEU A 69 12.81 3.33 5.61
CA LEU A 69 12.18 2.09 6.05
C LEU A 69 12.52 0.97 5.08
N VAL A 70 13.19 -0.07 5.58
CA VAL A 70 13.36 -1.35 4.87
C VAL A 70 12.36 -2.35 5.46
N TYR A 71 11.56 -3.00 4.61
CA TYR A 71 10.54 -3.95 5.06
C TYR A 71 10.66 -5.28 4.32
N ALA A 72 10.42 -6.38 5.05
CA ALA A 72 10.58 -7.74 4.53
C ALA A 72 9.45 -8.10 3.57
N ASN A 73 8.22 -7.79 3.95
CA ASN A 73 7.02 -7.99 3.15
C ASN A 73 6.04 -6.87 3.46
N GLU A 74 5.40 -6.34 2.43
CA GLU A 74 4.17 -5.59 2.63
C GLU A 74 3.12 -6.57 3.15
N TYR A 75 2.53 -6.29 4.30
CA TYR A 75 1.34 -7.02 4.70
C TYR A 75 0.19 -6.56 3.80
N THR A 76 0.13 -7.15 2.63
CA THR A 76 -0.92 -6.86 1.66
C THR A 76 -2.06 -7.85 1.85
N GLN A 77 -3.26 -7.37 1.94
CA GLN A 77 -4.46 -8.19 2.06
C GLN A 77 -5.56 -7.66 1.17
N ILE A 78 -6.20 -8.57 0.42
CA ILE A 78 -7.48 -8.28 -0.20
C ILE A 78 -8.56 -8.91 0.66
N ARG A 79 -9.46 -8.09 1.17
CA ARG A 79 -10.57 -8.57 2.00
C ARG A 79 -11.89 -7.89 1.64
N ARG A 80 -12.99 -8.55 2.00
CA ARG A 80 -14.33 -7.97 1.90
C ARG A 80 -14.46 -6.78 2.84
N ALA A 81 -15.11 -5.72 2.37
CA ALA A 81 -15.37 -4.55 3.18
C ALA A 81 -16.45 -4.82 4.24
N LEU A 82 -16.34 -4.15 5.35
CA LEU A 82 -17.28 -4.17 6.47
C LEU A 82 -17.91 -2.78 6.64
N LYS A 83 -19.00 -2.66 7.40
CA LYS A 83 -19.64 -1.37 7.67
C LYS A 83 -18.71 -0.29 8.21
N LYS A 84 -17.71 -0.67 9.02
CA LYS A 84 -16.69 0.25 9.54
C LYS A 84 -15.82 0.87 8.46
N ASP A 85 -15.69 0.20 7.31
CA ASP A 85 -14.79 0.62 6.21
C ASP A 85 -15.45 1.64 5.27
N ILE A 86 -16.75 1.88 5.38
CA ILE A 86 -17.50 2.79 4.49
C ILE A 86 -16.88 4.19 4.47
N ARG A 87 -16.46 4.69 5.65
CA ARG A 87 -15.79 6.00 5.74
C ARG A 87 -14.45 6.00 5.00
N ALA A 88 -13.68 4.93 5.10
CA ALA A 88 -12.41 4.78 4.40
C ALA A 88 -12.62 4.73 2.88
N ILE A 89 -13.62 3.98 2.38
CA ILE A 89 -13.98 3.92 0.96
C ILE A 89 -14.35 5.31 0.43
N LEU A 90 -15.21 6.04 1.14
CA LEU A 90 -15.62 7.39 0.75
C LEU A 90 -14.44 8.37 0.72
N ASN A 91 -13.56 8.31 1.71
CA ASN A 91 -12.38 9.17 1.76
C ASN A 91 -11.38 8.82 0.66
N LEU A 92 -11.15 7.52 0.42
CA LEU A 92 -10.24 7.02 -0.60
C LEU A 92 -10.65 7.53 -2.00
N THR A 93 -11.94 7.50 -2.31
CA THR A 93 -12.48 7.83 -3.65
C THR A 93 -12.90 9.29 -3.81
N LYS A 94 -12.77 10.12 -2.77
CA LYS A 94 -13.28 11.49 -2.74
C LYS A 94 -12.79 12.34 -3.92
N ASN A 95 -11.51 12.28 -4.24
CA ASN A 95 -10.90 13.09 -5.29
C ASN A 95 -11.35 12.64 -6.68
N SER A 96 -11.40 11.33 -6.94
CA SER A 96 -11.84 10.78 -8.22
C SER A 96 -13.34 10.92 -8.46
N VAL A 97 -14.14 11.05 -7.41
CA VAL A 97 -15.55 11.46 -7.53
C VAL A 97 -15.65 12.96 -7.86
N ALA A 98 -14.76 13.80 -7.31
CA ALA A 98 -14.73 15.22 -7.61
C ALA A 98 -14.24 15.53 -9.03
N SER A 99 -13.35 14.70 -9.59
CA SER A 99 -12.86 14.78 -10.99
C SER A 99 -13.76 14.04 -12.00
N GLU A 100 -14.91 13.52 -11.56
CA GLU A 100 -15.86 12.76 -12.40
C GLU A 100 -15.31 11.44 -12.99
N GLU A 101 -14.17 10.95 -12.52
CA GLU A 101 -13.61 9.66 -12.90
C GLU A 101 -14.40 8.48 -12.32
N LEU A 102 -15.04 8.70 -11.15
CA LEU A 102 -15.90 7.75 -10.49
C LEU A 102 -17.30 8.32 -10.25
N VAL A 103 -18.31 7.48 -10.43
CA VAL A 103 -19.70 7.82 -10.12
C VAL A 103 -19.86 8.00 -8.61
N LYS A 104 -20.40 9.15 -8.19
CA LYS A 104 -20.68 9.44 -6.79
C LYS A 104 -21.65 8.41 -6.20
N ARG A 105 -21.24 7.75 -5.14
CA ARG A 105 -22.11 6.87 -4.36
C ARG A 105 -22.37 7.46 -2.98
N SER A 106 -23.62 7.43 -2.55
CA SER A 106 -23.97 7.87 -1.21
C SER A 106 -23.51 6.85 -0.17
N ARG A 107 -23.28 7.31 1.06
CA ARG A 107 -23.01 6.43 2.20
C ARG A 107 -24.05 5.30 2.33
N THR A 108 -25.32 5.66 2.22
CA THR A 108 -26.44 4.71 2.30
C THR A 108 -26.41 3.67 1.18
N SER A 109 -26.01 4.07 -0.05
CA SER A 109 -25.87 3.14 -1.16
C SER A 109 -24.74 2.12 -0.91
N ILE A 110 -23.58 2.59 -0.45
CA ILE A 110 -22.46 1.69 -0.11
C ILE A 110 -22.82 0.79 1.07
N GLU A 111 -23.55 1.31 2.08
CA GLU A 111 -23.96 0.53 3.25
C GLU A 111 -24.86 -0.64 2.90
N LYS A 112 -25.80 -0.43 1.98
CA LYS A 112 -26.71 -1.49 1.51
C LYS A 112 -26.00 -2.62 0.79
N GLN A 113 -24.88 -2.33 0.13
CA GLN A 113 -24.13 -3.25 -0.71
C GLN A 113 -22.68 -3.44 -0.22
N VAL A 114 -22.40 -3.15 1.06
CA VAL A 114 -21.02 -3.18 1.58
C VAL A 114 -20.33 -4.54 1.39
N GLY A 115 -21.12 -5.62 1.39
CA GLY A 115 -20.62 -6.97 1.14
C GLY A 115 -20.10 -7.20 -0.28
N ASP A 116 -20.46 -6.35 -1.25
CA ASP A 116 -19.97 -6.43 -2.62
C ASP A 116 -18.62 -5.73 -2.80
N TYR A 117 -18.18 -4.95 -1.80
CA TYR A 117 -16.93 -4.21 -1.86
C TYR A 117 -15.77 -5.03 -1.30
N TYR A 118 -14.63 -4.93 -2.00
CA TYR A 118 -13.35 -5.48 -1.56
C TYR A 118 -12.33 -4.36 -1.44
N LEU A 119 -11.48 -4.45 -0.42
CA LEU A 119 -10.40 -3.51 -0.14
C LEU A 119 -9.06 -4.20 -0.35
N TYR A 120 -8.14 -3.51 -0.99
CA TYR A 120 -6.73 -3.84 -0.96
C TYR A 120 -6.07 -3.01 0.12
N GLU A 121 -5.49 -3.68 1.10
CA GLU A 121 -4.82 -3.03 2.23
C GLU A 121 -3.33 -3.26 2.17
N ILE A 122 -2.58 -2.22 2.50
CA ILE A 122 -1.16 -2.29 2.83
C ILE A 122 -1.04 -1.85 4.29
N ASP A 123 -0.50 -2.73 5.15
CA ASP A 123 -0.36 -2.47 6.58
C ASP A 123 -1.65 -2.01 7.28
N ARG A 124 -2.77 -2.63 6.90
CA ARG A 124 -4.13 -2.33 7.37
C ARG A 124 -4.69 -0.98 6.88
N ASN A 125 -3.99 -0.28 6.00
CA ASN A 125 -4.50 0.93 5.38
C ASN A 125 -5.10 0.59 4.01
N PRO A 126 -6.38 0.87 3.77
CA PRO A 126 -6.98 0.71 2.45
C PRO A 126 -6.35 1.67 1.46
N VAL A 127 -5.76 1.12 0.38
CA VAL A 127 -5.14 1.89 -0.70
C VAL A 127 -5.83 1.70 -2.03
N ALA A 128 -6.72 0.71 -2.14
CA ALA A 128 -7.56 0.49 -3.31
C ALA A 128 -8.87 -0.20 -2.91
N CYS A 129 -9.88 -0.07 -3.76
CA CYS A 129 -11.16 -0.75 -3.59
C CYS A 129 -11.75 -1.14 -4.94
N VAL A 130 -12.63 -2.14 -4.92
CA VAL A 130 -13.44 -2.59 -6.05
C VAL A 130 -14.77 -3.09 -5.53
N ALA A 131 -15.84 -2.94 -6.32
CA ALA A 131 -17.12 -3.57 -6.07
C ALA A 131 -17.37 -4.66 -7.11
N LEU A 132 -17.89 -5.81 -6.68
CA LEU A 132 -18.39 -6.89 -7.54
C LEU A 132 -19.86 -7.10 -7.23
N HIS A 133 -20.72 -6.62 -8.11
CA HIS A 133 -22.16 -6.82 -8.01
C HIS A 133 -22.56 -8.11 -8.72
N HIS A 134 -23.20 -9.03 -8.02
CA HIS A 134 -23.66 -10.30 -8.57
C HIS A 134 -25.11 -10.18 -9.03
N TYR A 135 -25.39 -10.68 -10.24
CA TYR A 135 -26.72 -10.83 -10.82
C TYR A 135 -26.97 -12.33 -11.12
N PRO A 136 -27.32 -13.13 -10.10
CA PRO A 136 -27.43 -14.58 -10.22
C PRO A 136 -28.43 -15.03 -11.31
N GLU A 137 -29.54 -14.31 -11.43
CA GLU A 137 -30.58 -14.61 -12.43
C GLU A 137 -30.08 -14.49 -13.89
N GLN A 138 -29.04 -13.69 -14.10
CA GLN A 138 -28.43 -13.48 -15.41
C GLN A 138 -27.10 -14.21 -15.57
N ASN A 139 -26.67 -14.93 -14.55
CA ASN A 139 -25.33 -15.54 -14.45
C ASN A 139 -24.20 -14.54 -14.78
N LYS A 140 -24.30 -13.33 -14.22
CA LYS A 140 -23.38 -12.21 -14.48
C LYS A 140 -22.86 -11.61 -13.18
N GLY A 141 -21.61 -11.12 -13.26
CA GLY A 141 -21.00 -10.23 -12.30
C GLY A 141 -20.63 -8.91 -12.97
N GLU A 142 -20.90 -7.81 -12.31
CA GLU A 142 -20.46 -6.48 -12.73
C GLU A 142 -19.32 -6.01 -11.83
N LEU A 143 -18.15 -5.79 -12.44
CA LEU A 143 -17.03 -5.15 -11.78
C LEU A 143 -17.26 -3.64 -11.84
N ALA A 144 -17.42 -3.02 -10.69
CA ALA A 144 -17.70 -1.60 -10.55
C ALA A 144 -16.77 -0.96 -9.52
N PHE A 145 -16.69 0.37 -9.54
CA PHE A 145 -16.04 1.16 -8.50
C PHE A 145 -14.58 0.76 -8.21
N LEU A 146 -13.84 0.35 -9.28
CA LEU A 146 -12.41 0.08 -9.16
C LEU A 146 -11.65 1.39 -8.99
N TYR A 147 -10.90 1.48 -7.91
CA TYR A 147 -10.07 2.64 -7.60
C TYR A 147 -8.78 2.22 -6.92
N VAL A 148 -7.68 2.86 -7.31
CA VAL A 148 -6.37 2.75 -6.66
C VAL A 148 -5.92 4.15 -6.27
N ALA A 149 -5.42 4.32 -5.06
CA ALA A 149 -4.88 5.60 -4.61
C ALA A 149 -3.70 6.04 -5.50
N PRO A 150 -3.60 7.34 -5.88
CA PRO A 150 -2.55 7.84 -6.78
C PRO A 150 -1.13 7.50 -6.34
N SER A 151 -0.89 7.49 -5.03
CA SER A 151 0.41 7.10 -4.44
C SER A 151 0.78 5.63 -4.66
N HIS A 152 -0.16 4.80 -5.09
CA HIS A 152 -0.01 3.35 -5.27
C HIS A 152 -0.37 2.89 -6.70
N GLU A 153 -0.56 3.82 -7.62
CA GLU A 153 -0.73 3.53 -9.04
C GLU A 153 0.53 2.90 -9.64
N ASN A 154 0.35 2.18 -10.75
CA ASN A 154 1.43 1.47 -11.47
C ASN A 154 2.15 0.37 -10.67
N MET A 155 1.63 -0.04 -9.51
CA MET A 155 2.13 -1.15 -8.69
C MET A 155 1.40 -2.48 -8.95
N GLY A 156 0.56 -2.53 -9.98
CA GLY A 156 -0.21 -3.73 -10.34
C GLY A 156 -1.37 -4.05 -9.39
N ILE A 157 -1.73 -3.14 -8.47
CA ILE A 157 -2.78 -3.35 -7.47
C ILE A 157 -4.14 -3.52 -8.13
N GLY A 158 -4.46 -2.70 -9.14
CA GLY A 158 -5.71 -2.83 -9.90
C GLY A 158 -5.87 -4.22 -10.54
N SER A 159 -4.82 -4.72 -11.20
CA SER A 159 -4.81 -6.07 -11.78
C SER A 159 -4.99 -7.16 -10.73
N LYS A 160 -4.35 -7.03 -9.57
CA LYS A 160 -4.51 -7.98 -8.46
C LYS A 160 -5.95 -8.00 -7.94
N LEU A 161 -6.61 -6.83 -7.82
CA LEU A 161 -8.02 -6.74 -7.42
C LEU A 161 -8.94 -7.38 -8.46
N ILE A 162 -8.72 -7.09 -9.75
CA ILE A 162 -9.52 -7.69 -10.84
C ILE A 162 -9.41 -9.21 -10.79
N HIS A 163 -8.21 -9.78 -10.82
CA HIS A 163 -8.02 -11.23 -10.74
C HIS A 163 -8.61 -11.86 -9.47
N PHE A 164 -8.55 -11.14 -8.36
CA PHE A 164 -9.16 -11.62 -7.12
C PHE A 164 -10.69 -11.73 -7.21
N VAL A 165 -11.36 -10.77 -7.83
CA VAL A 165 -12.82 -10.78 -7.94
C VAL A 165 -13.32 -11.65 -9.08
N GLU A 166 -12.54 -11.83 -10.17
CA GLU A 166 -12.83 -12.77 -11.26
C GLU A 166 -12.89 -14.24 -10.77
N ALA A 167 -12.17 -14.56 -9.72
CA ALA A 167 -12.15 -15.90 -9.14
C ALA A 167 -13.32 -16.17 -8.16
N ARG A 168 -14.27 -15.25 -8.00
CA ARG A 168 -15.39 -15.33 -7.04
C ARG A 168 -16.71 -15.55 -7.70
#